data_46eb574dae9ab3a01f66c721416c7bed
#
_entry.id   46eb574dae9ab3a01f66c721416c7bed
#
_cell.length_a   1.000
_cell.length_b   1.000
_cell.length_c   1.000
_cell.angle_alpha   90.00
_cell.angle_beta   90.00
_cell.angle_gamma   90.00
#
_symmetry.space_group_name_H-M   'P 1'
#
loop_
_entity.id
_entity.type
_entity.pdbx_description
1 polymer ?
#
loop_
_entity_poly.entity_id
_entity_poly.type
_entity_poly.pdbx_seq_one_letter_code
_entity_poly.pdbx_strand_id
1 'polypeptide(L)'
;MAGQMTAPVVQTRRAGTTSQLAGPRIRATKVAANAVLLAIAALFVLPMAWVLVASFDAQATLSFGVPDALTTDNFAAIMTPELTWLPLWNAFVLSFGAGAITVVVAVLAAYPLSRYRMRFGKYFLYSVLFGTCLPITAIMVPVYALFVQLNLLDSLPGTIFFMAAASLPMAIWMTKNFMDSVPISLEEAAWTEGASAMQALRQVVLPLMRPGIAVVFIFVFVQAWGNFFVPFVLLLSPEKQPAAVSIFAFFGQYGSVAYGQLAAYSLLYAAPVLGLYVLVTRISGSAFALAGAVKG
;
A
#
# COMPACT_ATOMS: atom_id res chain seq x y z
N MET A 1 -55.59 33.57 -52.58
CA MET A 1 -54.83 34.26 -51.51
C MET A 1 -53.96 33.27 -50.82
N ALA A 2 -52.68 33.27 -51.20
CA ALA A 2 -51.70 32.34 -50.63
C ALA A 2 -50.88 33.09 -49.60
N GLY A 3 -50.98 32.69 -48.34
CA GLY A 3 -50.18 33.24 -47.24
C GLY A 3 -48.86 32.51 -47.15
N GLN A 4 -47.74 33.21 -47.41
CA GLN A 4 -46.38 32.73 -47.21
C GLN A 4 -46.02 32.72 -45.71
N MET A 5 -45.81 31.56 -45.13
CA MET A 5 -45.18 31.37 -43.82
C MET A 5 -43.66 31.49 -43.98
N THR A 6 -43.08 32.55 -43.46
CA THR A 6 -41.64 32.74 -43.32
C THR A 6 -41.18 32.04 -42.04
N ALA A 7 -40.29 31.02 -42.20
CA ALA A 7 -39.65 30.35 -41.08
C ALA A 7 -38.59 31.27 -40.39
N PRO A 8 -38.43 31.24 -39.07
CA PRO A 8 -37.42 32.02 -38.38
C PRO A 8 -36.02 31.45 -38.59
N VAL A 9 -35.11 32.33 -39.01
CA VAL A 9 -33.67 32.05 -39.14
C VAL A 9 -33.08 31.86 -37.74
N VAL A 10 -32.69 30.62 -37.43
CA VAL A 10 -31.92 30.30 -36.23
C VAL A 10 -30.50 30.82 -36.42
N GLN A 11 -30.20 31.95 -35.78
CA GLN A 11 -28.83 32.44 -35.67
C GLN A 11 -28.02 31.50 -34.76
N THR A 12 -27.16 30.67 -35.34
CA THR A 12 -26.12 29.90 -34.62
C THR A 12 -25.14 30.91 -34.00
N ARG A 13 -25.32 31.13 -32.71
CA ARG A 13 -24.35 31.85 -31.89
C ARG A 13 -23.02 31.05 -31.89
N ARG A 14 -22.05 31.50 -32.66
CA ARG A 14 -20.67 31.01 -32.57
C ARG A 14 -20.20 31.22 -31.13
N ALA A 15 -19.98 30.12 -30.43
CA ALA A 15 -19.30 30.12 -29.14
C ALA A 15 -17.86 30.63 -29.38
N GLY A 16 -17.69 31.92 -29.10
CA GLY A 16 -16.36 32.51 -29.08
C GLY A 16 -15.56 31.82 -28.01
N THR A 17 -14.47 31.17 -28.42
CA THR A 17 -13.39 30.69 -27.56
C THR A 17 -12.83 31.90 -26.81
N THR A 18 -13.36 32.18 -25.64
CA THR A 18 -12.74 33.10 -24.69
C THR A 18 -11.49 32.41 -24.15
N SER A 19 -10.35 32.60 -24.83
CA SER A 19 -9.07 32.49 -24.18
C SER A 19 -9.02 33.61 -23.12
N GLN A 20 -9.51 33.29 -21.91
CA GLN A 20 -9.36 34.17 -20.77
C GLN A 20 -7.84 34.29 -20.52
N LEU A 21 -7.30 35.44 -20.94
CA LEU A 21 -5.97 35.89 -20.53
C LEU A 21 -5.99 35.91 -18.99
N ALA A 22 -5.38 34.90 -18.36
CA ALA A 22 -5.30 34.80 -16.91
C ALA A 22 -4.61 36.06 -16.39
N GLY A 23 -5.36 36.88 -15.64
CA GLY A 23 -4.88 38.12 -15.11
C GLY A 23 -3.62 37.95 -14.26
N PRO A 24 -2.82 38.99 -14.03
CA PRO A 24 -1.54 38.90 -13.34
C PRO A 24 -1.64 38.24 -11.95
N ARG A 25 -2.75 38.37 -11.25
CA ARG A 25 -3.02 37.70 -9.96
C ARG A 25 -3.09 36.17 -10.09
N ILE A 26 -3.73 35.65 -11.15
CA ILE A 26 -3.84 34.18 -11.39
C ILE A 26 -2.45 33.62 -11.76
N ARG A 27 -1.62 34.39 -12.46
CA ARG A 27 -0.23 33.98 -12.76
C ARG A 27 0.60 33.94 -11.48
N ALA A 28 0.52 34.95 -10.61
CA ALA A 28 1.24 35.00 -9.34
C ALA A 28 0.83 33.82 -8.42
N THR A 29 -0.47 33.51 -8.32
CA THR A 29 -0.96 32.36 -7.54
C THR A 29 -0.45 31.03 -8.08
N LYS A 30 -0.42 30.85 -9.41
CA LYS A 30 0.14 29.64 -10.04
C LYS A 30 1.64 29.50 -9.80
N VAL A 31 2.40 30.61 -9.89
CA VAL A 31 3.84 30.62 -9.61
C VAL A 31 4.10 30.26 -8.15
N ALA A 32 3.36 30.86 -7.22
CA ALA A 32 3.48 30.53 -5.80
C ALA A 32 3.12 29.07 -5.51
N ALA A 33 2.01 28.56 -6.10
CA ALA A 33 1.63 27.15 -5.95
C ALA A 33 2.71 26.20 -6.51
N ASN A 34 3.25 26.51 -7.70
CA ASN A 34 4.33 25.69 -8.27
C ASN A 34 5.61 25.75 -7.43
N ALA A 35 5.97 26.91 -6.87
CA ALA A 35 7.12 27.04 -5.99
C ALA A 35 6.95 26.19 -4.71
N VAL A 36 5.77 26.18 -4.11
CA VAL A 36 5.44 25.32 -2.96
C VAL A 36 5.53 23.84 -3.35
N LEU A 37 4.96 23.45 -4.50
CA LEU A 37 5.03 22.07 -4.99
C LEU A 37 6.49 21.63 -5.25
N LEU A 38 7.31 22.50 -5.85
CA LEU A 38 8.73 22.22 -6.08
C LEU A 38 9.51 22.12 -4.76
N ALA A 39 9.22 22.98 -3.79
CA ALA A 39 9.84 22.91 -2.46
C ALA A 39 9.49 21.59 -1.76
N ILE A 40 8.22 21.19 -1.81
CA ILE A 40 7.78 19.88 -1.28
C ILE A 40 8.47 18.74 -2.03
N ALA A 41 8.49 18.77 -3.37
CA ALA A 41 9.14 17.75 -4.17
C ALA A 41 10.64 17.66 -3.83
N ALA A 42 11.34 18.77 -3.70
CA ALA A 42 12.75 18.81 -3.32
C ALA A 42 12.97 18.19 -1.93
N LEU A 43 12.10 18.49 -0.95
CA LEU A 43 12.19 17.95 0.41
C LEU A 43 12.14 16.40 0.42
N PHE A 44 11.38 15.79 -0.47
CA PHE A 44 11.30 14.33 -0.59
C PHE A 44 12.36 13.73 -1.50
N VAL A 45 12.71 14.42 -2.61
CA VAL A 45 13.65 13.90 -3.61
C VAL A 45 15.10 13.98 -3.11
N LEU A 46 15.47 15.05 -2.39
CA LEU A 46 16.85 15.22 -1.92
C LEU A 46 17.34 14.06 -1.03
N PRO A 47 16.61 13.61 0.00
CA PRO A 47 17.03 12.47 0.80
C PRO A 47 17.16 11.19 -0.05
N MET A 48 16.24 10.97 -1.01
CA MET A 48 16.30 9.80 -1.90
C MET A 48 17.52 9.88 -2.84
N ALA A 49 17.81 11.07 -3.36
CA ALA A 49 19.00 11.31 -4.19
C ALA A 49 20.28 11.03 -3.38
N TRP A 50 20.31 11.45 -2.11
CA TRP A 50 21.46 11.12 -1.24
C TRP A 50 21.64 9.62 -1.07
N VAL A 51 20.59 8.87 -0.78
CA VAL A 51 20.65 7.40 -0.66
C VAL A 51 21.21 6.78 -1.95
N LEU A 52 20.73 7.27 -3.12
CA LEU A 52 21.20 6.78 -4.41
C LEU A 52 22.69 7.06 -4.60
N VAL A 53 23.15 8.28 -4.32
CA VAL A 53 24.56 8.67 -4.47
C VAL A 53 25.44 7.94 -3.46
N ALA A 54 25.04 7.89 -2.19
CA ALA A 54 25.77 7.20 -1.11
C ALA A 54 25.94 5.71 -1.37
N SER A 55 24.99 5.06 -2.06
CA SER A 55 25.12 3.64 -2.39
C SER A 55 26.26 3.32 -3.34
N PHE A 56 26.71 4.31 -4.14
CA PHE A 56 27.85 4.20 -5.05
C PHE A 56 29.10 4.93 -4.56
N ASP A 57 29.09 5.49 -3.36
CA ASP A 57 30.23 6.20 -2.79
C ASP A 57 31.10 5.26 -1.95
N ALA A 58 32.42 5.20 -2.29
CA ALA A 58 33.38 4.39 -1.56
C ALA A 58 33.58 4.87 -0.11
N GLN A 59 33.38 6.15 0.15
CA GLN A 59 33.57 6.80 1.45
C GLN A 59 32.30 7.51 1.94
N ALA A 60 31.12 6.91 1.73
CA ALA A 60 29.84 7.48 2.07
C ALA A 60 29.78 7.92 3.54
N THR A 61 29.36 9.17 3.74
CA THR A 61 29.14 9.78 5.06
C THR A 61 27.74 10.39 5.10
N LEU A 62 27.35 10.94 6.25
CA LEU A 62 26.08 11.70 6.37
C LEU A 62 26.10 13.04 5.61
N SER A 63 27.26 13.52 5.18
CA SER A 63 27.38 14.78 4.46
C SER A 63 26.92 14.62 3.01
N PHE A 64 26.20 15.63 2.51
CA PHE A 64 25.94 15.77 1.07
C PHE A 64 27.23 16.17 0.37
N GLY A 65 27.76 15.31 -0.46
CA GLY A 65 28.96 15.55 -1.26
C GLY A 65 28.86 14.86 -2.61
N VAL A 66 29.70 15.29 -3.54
CA VAL A 66 29.96 14.53 -4.76
C VAL A 66 30.96 13.44 -4.38
N PRO A 67 30.71 12.17 -4.70
CA PRO A 67 31.63 11.08 -4.39
C PRO A 67 33.01 11.32 -5.01
N ASP A 68 34.07 11.17 -4.24
CA ASP A 68 35.44 11.24 -4.76
C ASP A 68 35.75 10.05 -5.69
N ALA A 69 35.15 8.89 -5.39
CA ALA A 69 35.26 7.67 -6.20
C ALA A 69 33.93 6.92 -6.21
N LEU A 70 33.43 6.64 -7.41
CA LEU A 70 32.25 5.76 -7.59
C LEU A 70 32.69 4.29 -7.49
N THR A 71 31.95 3.51 -6.71
CA THR A 71 32.18 2.08 -6.54
C THR A 71 30.88 1.28 -6.52
N THR A 72 30.95 0.03 -6.90
CA THR A 72 29.87 -0.96 -6.70
C THR A 72 30.16 -1.89 -5.52
N ASP A 73 31.26 -1.69 -4.79
CA ASP A 73 31.70 -2.58 -3.69
C ASP A 73 30.69 -2.61 -2.55
N ASN A 74 29.97 -1.51 -2.33
CA ASN A 74 28.89 -1.48 -1.34
C ASN A 74 27.81 -2.53 -1.65
N PHE A 75 27.43 -2.68 -2.92
CA PHE A 75 26.49 -3.71 -3.34
C PHE A 75 27.12 -5.11 -3.26
N ALA A 76 28.36 -5.27 -3.70
CA ALA A 76 29.05 -6.55 -3.63
C ALA A 76 29.18 -7.06 -2.20
N ALA A 77 29.49 -6.17 -1.25
CA ALA A 77 29.64 -6.51 0.17
C ALA A 77 28.33 -6.97 0.84
N ILE A 78 27.18 -6.46 0.41
CA ILE A 78 25.88 -6.83 1.00
C ILE A 78 25.20 -7.99 0.28
N MET A 79 25.56 -8.31 -0.97
CA MET A 79 24.90 -9.36 -1.77
C MET A 79 25.28 -10.77 -1.32
N THR A 80 25.13 -11.04 -0.01
CA THR A 80 25.31 -12.36 0.58
C THR A 80 23.97 -13.00 0.95
N PRO A 81 23.88 -14.32 1.05
CA PRO A 81 22.67 -15.00 1.48
C PRO A 81 22.18 -14.50 2.84
N GLU A 82 23.08 -14.29 3.81
CA GLU A 82 22.76 -13.97 5.18
C GLU A 82 22.34 -12.52 5.38
N LEU A 83 22.95 -11.57 4.64
CA LEU A 83 22.67 -10.15 4.83
C LEU A 83 21.48 -9.67 3.99
N THR A 84 21.28 -10.22 2.79
CA THR A 84 20.31 -9.68 1.85
C THR A 84 19.24 -10.69 1.43
N TRP A 85 19.65 -11.85 0.88
CA TRP A 85 18.67 -12.71 0.23
C TRP A 85 17.72 -13.38 1.21
N LEU A 86 18.21 -13.91 2.30
CA LEU A 86 17.39 -14.56 3.32
C LEU A 86 16.49 -13.57 4.07
N PRO A 87 16.99 -12.41 4.54
CA PRO A 87 16.13 -11.40 5.15
C PRO A 87 15.06 -10.82 4.21
N LEU A 88 15.38 -10.59 2.93
CA LEU A 88 14.38 -10.17 1.94
C LEU A 88 13.33 -11.24 1.69
N TRP A 89 13.76 -12.51 1.60
CA TRP A 89 12.84 -13.64 1.47
C TRP A 89 11.91 -13.77 2.67
N ASN A 90 12.46 -13.68 3.89
CA ASN A 90 11.67 -13.69 5.11
C ASN A 90 10.66 -12.53 5.16
N ALA A 91 11.09 -11.32 4.77
CA ALA A 91 10.22 -10.16 4.66
C ALA A 91 9.08 -10.42 3.65
N PHE A 92 9.40 -11.03 2.50
CA PHE A 92 8.40 -11.39 1.50
C PHE A 92 7.40 -12.44 2.03
N VAL A 93 7.89 -13.51 2.65
CA VAL A 93 7.04 -14.58 3.21
C VAL A 93 6.13 -14.03 4.30
N LEU A 94 6.64 -13.21 5.22
CA LEU A 94 5.86 -12.57 6.27
C LEU A 94 4.78 -11.66 5.68
N SER A 95 5.15 -10.78 4.74
CA SER A 95 4.25 -9.78 4.17
C SER A 95 3.20 -10.41 3.26
N PHE A 96 3.60 -11.36 2.41
CA PHE A 96 2.69 -12.07 1.53
C PHE A 96 1.73 -12.97 2.33
N GLY A 97 2.25 -13.70 3.30
CA GLY A 97 1.45 -14.57 4.17
C GLY A 97 0.43 -13.78 4.98
N ALA A 98 0.85 -12.69 5.62
CA ALA A 98 -0.05 -11.80 6.34
C ALA A 98 -1.10 -11.20 5.41
N GLY A 99 -0.70 -10.70 4.23
CA GLY A 99 -1.60 -10.13 3.24
C GLY A 99 -2.64 -11.12 2.74
N ALA A 100 -2.21 -12.33 2.36
CA ALA A 100 -3.09 -13.37 1.85
C ALA A 100 -4.14 -13.82 2.88
N ILE A 101 -3.72 -14.12 4.12
CA ILE A 101 -4.61 -14.51 5.21
C ILE A 101 -5.59 -13.37 5.52
N THR A 102 -5.08 -12.15 5.66
CA THR A 102 -5.92 -10.98 5.98
C THR A 102 -6.98 -10.74 4.92
N VAL A 103 -6.62 -10.80 3.63
CA VAL A 103 -7.59 -10.58 2.53
C VAL A 103 -8.68 -11.64 2.55
N VAL A 104 -8.34 -12.92 2.69
CA VAL A 104 -9.33 -14.00 2.75
C VAL A 104 -10.30 -13.78 3.89
N VAL A 105 -9.79 -13.53 5.11
CA VAL A 105 -10.63 -13.32 6.30
C VAL A 105 -11.43 -12.02 6.18
N ALA A 106 -10.83 -10.95 5.66
CA ALA A 106 -11.50 -9.67 5.46
C ALA A 106 -12.66 -9.76 4.46
N VAL A 107 -12.49 -10.49 3.36
CA VAL A 107 -13.57 -10.74 2.38
C VAL A 107 -14.73 -11.50 3.02
N LEU A 108 -14.43 -12.59 3.75
CA LEU A 108 -15.46 -13.40 4.40
C LEU A 108 -16.20 -12.61 5.49
N ALA A 109 -15.51 -11.76 6.24
CA ALA A 109 -16.11 -10.92 7.27
C ALA A 109 -16.87 -9.71 6.67
N ALA A 110 -16.35 -9.10 5.61
CA ALA A 110 -16.97 -7.95 4.97
C ALA A 110 -18.26 -8.30 4.22
N TYR A 111 -18.37 -9.52 3.70
CA TYR A 111 -19.54 -9.94 2.94
C TYR A 111 -20.85 -9.82 3.72
N PRO A 112 -21.00 -10.46 4.88
CA PRO A 112 -22.22 -10.29 5.69
C PRO A 112 -22.40 -8.84 6.18
N LEU A 113 -21.32 -8.12 6.50
CA LEU A 113 -21.38 -6.74 6.96
C LEU A 113 -21.83 -5.76 5.86
N SER A 114 -21.63 -6.09 4.60
CA SER A 114 -22.03 -5.28 3.44
C SER A 114 -23.45 -5.64 2.96
N ARG A 115 -23.83 -6.93 2.97
CA ARG A 115 -25.04 -7.43 2.33
C ARG A 115 -26.23 -7.59 3.27
N TYR A 116 -25.98 -7.88 4.54
CA TYR A 116 -27.07 -8.08 5.50
C TYR A 116 -27.21 -6.88 6.44
N ARG A 117 -28.46 -6.48 6.68
CA ARG A 117 -28.79 -5.44 7.68
C ARG A 117 -28.62 -6.00 9.10
N MET A 118 -27.38 -6.12 9.57
CA MET A 118 -27.08 -6.59 10.91
C MET A 118 -27.29 -5.46 11.92
N ARG A 119 -28.11 -5.71 12.95
CA ARG A 119 -28.45 -4.74 14.01
C ARG A 119 -27.21 -4.17 14.72
N PHE A 120 -26.16 -4.97 14.86
CA PHE A 120 -24.90 -4.60 15.53
C PHE A 120 -23.73 -4.40 14.57
N GLY A 121 -23.92 -4.52 13.26
CA GLY A 121 -22.81 -4.46 12.28
C GLY A 121 -22.00 -3.16 12.33
N LYS A 122 -22.68 -2.04 12.52
CA LYS A 122 -22.01 -0.73 12.65
C LYS A 122 -21.19 -0.62 13.93
N TYR A 123 -21.73 -1.08 15.04
CA TYR A 123 -21.02 -1.06 16.32
C TYR A 123 -19.83 -2.02 16.31
N PHE A 124 -20.00 -3.20 15.72
CA PHE A 124 -18.90 -4.15 15.51
C PHE A 124 -17.75 -3.52 14.73
N LEU A 125 -18.04 -2.88 13.58
CA LEU A 125 -17.01 -2.21 12.77
C LEU A 125 -16.28 -1.12 13.55
N TYR A 126 -17.01 -0.29 14.28
CA TYR A 126 -16.39 0.77 15.09
C TYR A 126 -15.57 0.22 16.25
N SER A 127 -16.03 -0.83 16.92
CA SER A 127 -15.29 -1.49 18.02
C SER A 127 -13.99 -2.10 17.51
N VAL A 128 -14.03 -2.75 16.34
CA VAL A 128 -12.86 -3.36 15.71
C VAL A 128 -11.86 -2.27 15.29
N LEU A 129 -12.33 -1.17 14.67
CA LEU A 129 -11.47 -0.04 14.32
C LEU A 129 -10.91 0.66 15.56
N PHE A 130 -11.68 0.79 16.64
CA PHE A 130 -11.19 1.36 17.89
C PHE A 130 -10.02 0.57 18.46
N GLY A 131 -10.02 -0.76 18.27
CA GLY A 131 -8.90 -1.63 18.65
C GLY A 131 -7.57 -1.22 18.01
N THR A 132 -7.58 -0.59 16.82
CA THR A 132 -6.35 -0.10 16.18
C THR A 132 -5.73 1.12 16.85
N CYS A 133 -6.47 1.80 17.74
CA CYS A 133 -5.95 2.93 18.50
C CYS A 133 -5.01 2.50 19.64
N LEU A 134 -4.98 1.22 19.99
CA LEU A 134 -4.06 0.71 21.00
C LEU A 134 -2.64 0.64 20.42
N PRO A 135 -1.64 1.21 21.10
CA PRO A 135 -0.26 1.15 20.62
C PRO A 135 0.22 -0.30 20.63
N ILE A 136 0.79 -0.73 19.51
CA ILE A 136 1.31 -2.10 19.33
C ILE A 136 2.33 -2.47 20.40
N THR A 137 3.10 -1.50 20.87
CA THR A 137 4.10 -1.69 21.95
C THR A 137 3.47 -2.12 23.26
N ALA A 138 2.27 -1.60 23.60
CA ALA A 138 1.55 -2.00 24.80
C ALA A 138 0.96 -3.42 24.69
N ILE A 139 0.52 -3.79 23.48
CA ILE A 139 -0.05 -5.12 23.23
C ILE A 139 1.04 -6.21 23.17
N MET A 140 2.26 -5.83 22.82
CA MET A 140 3.33 -6.80 22.57
C MET A 140 3.72 -7.60 23.83
N VAL A 141 3.64 -7.04 25.02
CA VAL A 141 3.97 -7.75 26.27
C VAL A 141 3.05 -8.96 26.48
N PRO A 142 1.70 -8.82 26.51
CA PRO A 142 0.82 -9.98 26.60
C PRO A 142 0.91 -10.93 25.40
N VAL A 143 1.16 -10.40 24.18
CA VAL A 143 1.36 -11.23 22.99
C VAL A 143 2.61 -12.09 23.12
N TYR A 144 3.72 -11.53 23.56
CA TYR A 144 4.95 -12.29 23.81
C TYR A 144 4.72 -13.43 24.82
N ALA A 145 4.04 -13.12 25.94
CA ALA A 145 3.69 -14.13 26.94
C ALA A 145 2.82 -15.26 26.35
N LEU A 146 1.83 -14.90 25.51
CA LEU A 146 1.00 -15.87 24.80
C LEU A 146 1.82 -16.75 23.85
N PHE A 147 2.75 -16.15 23.08
CA PHE A 147 3.63 -16.87 22.16
C PHE A 147 4.53 -17.85 22.87
N VAL A 148 5.05 -17.50 24.06
CA VAL A 148 5.81 -18.40 24.90
C VAL A 148 4.94 -19.59 25.35
N GLN A 149 3.74 -19.33 25.84
CA GLN A 149 2.82 -20.39 26.33
C GLN A 149 2.39 -21.34 25.20
N LEU A 150 2.20 -20.82 23.98
CA LEU A 150 1.80 -21.63 22.82
C LEU A 150 2.98 -22.25 22.06
N ASN A 151 4.21 -22.06 22.51
CA ASN A 151 5.43 -22.46 21.80
C ASN A 151 5.51 -21.92 20.37
N LEU A 152 5.02 -20.70 20.15
CA LEU A 152 5.03 -20.00 18.87
C LEU A 152 6.15 -18.96 18.76
N LEU A 153 6.94 -18.77 19.82
CA LEU A 153 8.08 -17.86 19.78
C LEU A 153 9.09 -18.37 18.74
N ASP A 154 9.72 -17.44 18.03
CA ASP A 154 10.63 -17.71 16.92
C ASP A 154 9.99 -18.54 15.79
N SER A 155 8.70 -18.36 15.55
CA SER A 155 7.91 -19.04 14.51
C SER A 155 7.46 -18.08 13.43
N LEU A 156 7.92 -18.29 12.17
CA LEU A 156 7.44 -17.51 11.02
C LEU A 156 5.90 -17.63 10.84
N PRO A 157 5.30 -18.83 10.85
CA PRO A 157 3.84 -18.95 10.77
C PRO A 157 3.12 -18.22 11.91
N GLY A 158 3.60 -18.34 13.16
CA GLY A 158 3.04 -17.63 14.30
C GLY A 158 3.05 -16.11 14.11
N THR A 159 4.19 -15.58 13.66
CA THR A 159 4.34 -14.15 13.37
C THR A 159 3.44 -13.71 12.22
N ILE A 160 3.30 -14.51 11.15
CA ILE A 160 2.36 -14.24 10.04
C ILE A 160 0.93 -14.14 10.55
N PHE A 161 0.47 -15.10 11.36
CA PHE A 161 -0.88 -15.08 11.91
C PHE A 161 -1.15 -13.87 12.79
N PHE A 162 -0.18 -13.49 13.63
CA PHE A 162 -0.30 -12.29 14.46
C PHE A 162 -0.38 -11.01 13.60
N MET A 163 0.50 -10.87 12.61
CA MET A 163 0.50 -9.72 11.71
C MET A 163 -0.78 -9.64 10.88
N ALA A 164 -1.30 -10.79 10.44
CA ALA A 164 -2.58 -10.87 9.76
C ALA A 164 -3.71 -10.41 10.68
N ALA A 165 -3.78 -10.94 11.91
CA ALA A 165 -4.80 -10.56 12.89
C ALA A 165 -4.77 -9.07 13.22
N ALA A 166 -3.59 -8.49 13.41
CA ALA A 166 -3.40 -7.07 13.67
C ALA A 166 -3.86 -6.18 12.50
N SER A 167 -3.81 -6.67 11.27
CA SER A 167 -4.23 -5.95 10.06
C SER A 167 -5.73 -6.06 9.76
N LEU A 168 -6.44 -7.06 10.34
CA LEU A 168 -7.85 -7.34 10.05
C LEU A 168 -8.78 -6.14 10.23
N PRO A 169 -8.68 -5.34 11.30
CA PRO A 169 -9.60 -4.23 11.52
C PRO A 169 -9.72 -3.30 10.32
N MET A 170 -8.60 -2.79 9.86
CA MET A 170 -8.56 -1.88 8.72
C MET A 170 -8.89 -2.57 7.41
N ALA A 171 -8.40 -3.80 7.23
CA ALA A 171 -8.67 -4.59 6.02
C ALA A 171 -10.16 -4.91 5.87
N ILE A 172 -10.87 -5.29 6.93
CA ILE A 172 -12.32 -5.54 6.90
C ILE A 172 -13.08 -4.27 6.52
N TRP A 173 -12.71 -3.14 7.12
CA TRP A 173 -13.33 -1.85 6.82
C TRP A 173 -13.12 -1.44 5.34
N MET A 174 -11.90 -1.54 4.85
CA MET A 174 -11.57 -1.24 3.45
C MET A 174 -12.32 -2.18 2.50
N THR A 175 -12.28 -3.49 2.77
CA THR A 175 -12.94 -4.51 1.94
C THR A 175 -14.44 -4.30 1.89
N LYS A 176 -15.06 -3.96 3.03
CA LYS A 176 -16.49 -3.63 3.08
C LYS A 176 -16.81 -2.43 2.20
N ASN A 177 -16.03 -1.34 2.27
CA ASN A 177 -16.26 -0.16 1.45
C ASN A 177 -16.17 -0.45 -0.05
N PHE A 178 -15.22 -1.29 -0.48
CA PHE A 178 -15.15 -1.75 -1.87
C PHE A 178 -16.35 -2.64 -2.22
N MET A 179 -16.78 -3.50 -1.33
CA MET A 179 -17.92 -4.38 -1.54
C MET A 179 -19.25 -3.61 -1.63
N ASP A 180 -19.41 -2.55 -0.84
CA ASP A 180 -20.57 -1.66 -0.90
C ASP A 180 -20.70 -0.95 -2.25
N SER A 181 -19.61 -0.77 -2.99
CA SER A 181 -19.63 -0.17 -4.33
C SER A 181 -20.14 -1.12 -5.43
N VAL A 182 -20.21 -2.42 -5.16
CA VAL A 182 -20.78 -3.41 -6.09
C VAL A 182 -22.29 -3.42 -5.94
N PRO A 183 -23.07 -3.17 -7.02
CA PRO A 183 -24.53 -3.15 -6.98
C PRO A 183 -25.09 -4.50 -6.51
N ILE A 184 -25.97 -4.47 -5.50
CA ILE A 184 -26.59 -5.67 -4.95
C ILE A 184 -27.48 -6.39 -5.97
N SER A 185 -28.06 -5.66 -6.93
CA SER A 185 -28.90 -6.21 -8.00
C SER A 185 -28.21 -7.31 -8.83
N LEU A 186 -26.88 -7.26 -8.95
CA LEU A 186 -26.12 -8.30 -9.65
C LEU A 186 -26.10 -9.62 -8.87
N GLU A 187 -26.10 -9.56 -7.55
CA GLU A 187 -26.19 -10.74 -6.69
C GLU A 187 -27.63 -11.27 -6.62
N GLU A 188 -28.62 -10.36 -6.57
CA GLU A 188 -30.05 -10.73 -6.60
C GLU A 188 -30.40 -11.47 -7.91
N ALA A 189 -29.85 -11.02 -9.06
CA ALA A 189 -29.98 -11.74 -10.31
C ALA A 189 -29.37 -13.15 -10.25
N ALA A 190 -28.17 -13.29 -9.67
CA ALA A 190 -27.55 -14.61 -9.52
C ALA A 190 -28.38 -15.54 -8.59
N TRP A 191 -28.96 -15.00 -7.52
CA TRP A 191 -29.82 -15.79 -6.62
C TRP A 191 -31.12 -16.23 -7.28
N THR A 192 -31.71 -15.42 -8.17
CA THR A 192 -32.89 -15.81 -8.94
C THR A 192 -32.59 -16.94 -9.94
N GLU A 193 -31.35 -17.05 -10.41
CA GLU A 193 -30.81 -18.12 -11.22
C GLU A 193 -30.42 -19.38 -10.39
N GLY A 194 -30.61 -19.35 -9.07
CA GLY A 194 -30.34 -20.47 -8.16
C GLY A 194 -28.93 -20.50 -7.55
N ALA A 195 -28.13 -19.46 -7.71
CA ALA A 195 -26.82 -19.41 -7.06
C ALA A 195 -26.93 -19.26 -5.54
N SER A 196 -26.11 -19.99 -4.79
CA SER A 196 -25.94 -19.78 -3.36
C SER A 196 -25.19 -18.49 -3.06
N ALA A 197 -25.26 -17.97 -1.82
CA ALA A 197 -24.54 -16.77 -1.40
C ALA A 197 -23.02 -16.88 -1.64
N MET A 198 -22.42 -18.05 -1.40
CA MET A 198 -20.99 -18.29 -1.65
C MET A 198 -20.67 -18.32 -3.16
N GLN A 199 -21.58 -18.84 -3.99
CA GLN A 199 -21.43 -18.79 -5.44
C GLN A 199 -21.54 -17.35 -5.96
N ALA A 200 -22.53 -16.58 -5.50
CA ALA A 200 -22.65 -15.17 -5.83
C ALA A 200 -21.41 -14.37 -5.41
N LEU A 201 -20.90 -14.60 -4.18
CA LEU A 201 -19.64 -13.99 -3.72
C LEU A 201 -18.48 -14.32 -4.67
N ARG A 202 -18.27 -15.62 -5.00
CA ARG A 202 -17.09 -16.05 -5.77
C ARG A 202 -17.18 -15.72 -7.25
N GLN A 203 -18.38 -15.76 -7.85
CA GLN A 203 -18.56 -15.66 -9.31
C GLN A 203 -19.00 -14.25 -9.75
N VAL A 204 -19.62 -13.46 -8.87
CA VAL A 204 -20.10 -12.11 -9.17
C VAL A 204 -19.29 -11.04 -8.43
N VAL A 205 -19.29 -11.08 -7.08
CA VAL A 205 -18.72 -10.01 -6.27
C VAL A 205 -17.21 -9.95 -6.37
N LEU A 206 -16.50 -11.06 -6.12
CA LEU A 206 -15.04 -11.09 -6.13
C LEU A 206 -14.41 -10.69 -7.46
N PRO A 207 -14.92 -11.14 -8.63
CA PRO A 207 -14.41 -10.66 -9.92
C PRO A 207 -14.53 -9.15 -10.11
N LEU A 208 -15.65 -8.55 -9.67
CA LEU A 208 -15.88 -7.11 -9.74
C LEU A 208 -15.02 -6.32 -8.74
N MET A 209 -14.70 -6.95 -7.61
CA MET A 209 -13.85 -6.37 -6.56
C MET A 209 -12.35 -6.58 -6.75
N ARG A 210 -11.90 -7.25 -7.80
CA ARG A 210 -10.45 -7.52 -8.00
C ARG A 210 -9.55 -6.30 -7.77
N PRO A 211 -9.86 -5.11 -8.28
CA PRO A 211 -9.05 -3.92 -8.00
C PRO A 211 -9.03 -3.54 -6.51
N GLY A 212 -10.19 -3.61 -5.84
CA GLY A 212 -10.31 -3.35 -4.42
C GLY A 212 -9.55 -4.36 -3.55
N ILE A 213 -9.64 -5.65 -3.91
CA ILE A 213 -8.89 -6.73 -3.23
C ILE A 213 -7.38 -6.50 -3.38
N ALA A 214 -6.92 -6.13 -4.57
CA ALA A 214 -5.51 -5.80 -4.79
C ALA A 214 -5.04 -4.63 -3.92
N VAL A 215 -5.85 -3.58 -3.79
CA VAL A 215 -5.54 -2.42 -2.92
C VAL A 215 -5.44 -2.85 -1.45
N VAL A 216 -6.38 -3.66 -0.96
CA VAL A 216 -6.33 -4.18 0.43
C VAL A 216 -5.10 -5.06 0.65
N PHE A 217 -4.80 -5.96 -0.29
CA PHE A 217 -3.62 -6.81 -0.22
C PHE A 217 -2.34 -5.99 -0.13
N ILE A 218 -2.17 -4.98 -1.01
CA ILE A 218 -1.00 -4.12 -1.01
C ILE A 218 -0.88 -3.32 0.26
N PHE A 219 -1.98 -2.77 0.74
CA PHE A 219 -1.99 -2.05 2.01
C PHE A 219 -1.42 -2.93 3.13
N VAL A 220 -1.91 -4.16 3.28
CA VAL A 220 -1.43 -5.09 4.31
C VAL A 220 0.02 -5.51 4.05
N PHE A 221 0.35 -5.81 2.78
CA PHE A 221 1.71 -6.20 2.40
C PHE A 221 2.74 -5.11 2.75
N VAL A 222 2.48 -3.86 2.38
CA VAL A 222 3.40 -2.74 2.66
C VAL A 222 3.53 -2.48 4.15
N GLN A 223 2.43 -2.55 4.90
CA GLN A 223 2.44 -2.44 6.36
C GLN A 223 3.27 -3.56 7.02
N ALA A 224 3.13 -4.78 6.52
CA ALA A 224 3.89 -5.92 7.02
C ALA A 224 5.37 -5.84 6.62
N TRP A 225 5.66 -5.41 5.37
CA TRP A 225 7.02 -5.26 4.84
C TRP A 225 7.85 -4.27 5.65
N GLY A 226 7.26 -3.11 6.00
CA GLY A 226 7.91 -2.09 6.81
C GLY A 226 7.87 -2.35 8.32
N ASN A 227 7.27 -3.45 8.76
CA ASN A 227 7.14 -3.71 10.19
C ASN A 227 8.45 -4.24 10.79
N PHE A 228 9.11 -3.38 11.55
CA PHE A 228 10.29 -3.74 12.32
C PHE A 228 9.92 -4.41 13.65
N PHE A 229 9.00 -3.81 14.40
CA PHE A 229 8.83 -4.08 15.82
C PHE A 229 8.31 -5.49 16.12
N VAL A 230 7.31 -5.96 15.38
CA VAL A 230 6.72 -7.27 15.61
C VAL A 230 7.71 -8.41 15.34
N PRO A 231 8.36 -8.46 14.15
CA PRO A 231 9.38 -9.48 13.91
C PRO A 231 10.59 -9.39 14.84
N PHE A 232 11.02 -8.18 15.21
CA PHE A 232 12.12 -7.99 16.16
C PHE A 232 11.86 -8.64 17.52
N VAL A 233 10.60 -8.58 18.00
CA VAL A 233 10.23 -9.16 19.30
C VAL A 233 9.93 -10.65 19.21
N LEU A 234 9.33 -11.12 18.11
CA LEU A 234 8.83 -12.50 18.00
C LEU A 234 9.81 -13.46 17.31
N LEU A 235 10.73 -12.96 16.48
CA LEU A 235 11.72 -13.78 15.74
C LEU A 235 13.11 -13.52 16.31
N LEU A 236 13.61 -14.49 17.07
CA LEU A 236 14.85 -14.36 17.81
C LEU A 236 16.07 -14.83 16.99
N SER A 237 15.86 -15.84 16.13
CA SER A 237 16.92 -16.41 15.30
C SER A 237 17.24 -15.48 14.12
N PRO A 238 18.51 -15.10 13.88
CA PRO A 238 18.92 -14.25 12.76
C PRO A 238 18.43 -14.77 11.40
N GLU A 239 18.38 -16.10 11.22
CA GLU A 239 17.97 -16.75 9.98
C GLU A 239 16.47 -16.53 9.66
N LYS A 240 15.67 -16.14 10.65
CA LYS A 240 14.23 -15.88 10.49
C LYS A 240 13.89 -14.40 10.44
N GLN A 241 14.84 -13.53 10.74
CA GLN A 241 14.61 -12.10 10.77
C GLN A 241 14.38 -11.54 9.36
N PRO A 242 13.36 -10.67 9.17
CA PRO A 242 13.15 -10.01 7.90
C PRO A 242 14.07 -8.81 7.70
N ALA A 243 14.12 -8.32 6.48
CA ALA A 243 15.00 -7.23 6.06
C ALA A 243 14.86 -5.95 6.91
N ALA A 244 13.65 -5.64 7.38
CA ALA A 244 13.42 -4.49 8.28
C ALA A 244 14.17 -4.61 9.62
N VAL A 245 14.42 -5.82 10.10
CA VAL A 245 15.19 -6.09 11.33
C VAL A 245 16.67 -6.16 11.02
N SER A 246 17.05 -6.82 9.93
CA SER A 246 18.44 -7.04 9.55
C SER A 246 19.21 -5.75 9.22
N ILE A 247 18.51 -4.65 8.95
CA ILE A 247 19.12 -3.33 8.71
C ILE A 247 20.06 -2.90 9.86
N PHE A 248 19.83 -3.39 11.07
CA PHE A 248 20.68 -3.11 12.23
C PHE A 248 22.10 -3.69 12.10
N ALA A 249 22.32 -4.68 11.24
CA ALA A 249 23.65 -5.23 10.98
C ALA A 249 24.64 -4.17 10.44
N PHE A 250 24.12 -3.11 9.81
CA PHE A 250 24.96 -2.02 9.27
C PHE A 250 25.36 -0.98 10.32
N PHE A 251 24.79 -1.04 11.52
CA PHE A 251 25.22 -0.25 12.66
C PHE A 251 26.25 -1.06 13.45
N GLY A 252 27.53 -0.85 13.16
CA GLY A 252 28.61 -1.63 13.75
C GLY A 252 28.62 -1.58 15.28
N GLN A 253 29.15 -2.63 15.91
CA GLN A 253 29.24 -2.76 17.38
C GLN A 253 29.99 -1.62 18.08
N TYR A 254 30.82 -0.87 17.35
CA TYR A 254 31.65 0.22 17.87
C TYR A 254 31.16 1.61 17.42
N GLY A 255 29.88 1.73 16.98
CA GLY A 255 29.30 3.02 16.60
C GLY A 255 29.70 3.52 15.20
N SER A 256 30.46 2.76 14.42
CA SER A 256 30.69 3.08 13.01
C SER A 256 29.57 2.56 12.15
N VAL A 257 28.95 3.44 11.35
CA VAL A 257 27.88 3.07 10.42
C VAL A 257 28.46 2.93 9.02
N ALA A 258 28.20 1.81 8.37
CA ALA A 258 28.57 1.57 6.98
C ALA A 258 27.57 2.23 6.05
N TYR A 259 27.61 3.58 5.92
CA TYR A 259 26.59 4.36 5.19
C TYR A 259 26.41 3.94 3.73
N GLY A 260 27.48 3.61 3.02
CA GLY A 260 27.40 3.14 1.62
C GLY A 260 26.65 1.81 1.51
N GLN A 261 26.97 0.86 2.38
CA GLN A 261 26.29 -0.46 2.43
C GLN A 261 24.82 -0.30 2.89
N LEU A 262 24.58 0.53 3.91
CA LEU A 262 23.24 0.83 4.37
C LEU A 262 22.38 1.47 3.27
N ALA A 263 22.94 2.40 2.51
CA ALA A 263 22.27 3.01 1.37
C ALA A 263 21.98 2.00 0.25
N ALA A 264 22.95 1.17 -0.11
CA ALA A 264 22.78 0.11 -1.09
C ALA A 264 21.70 -0.91 -0.65
N TYR A 265 21.71 -1.31 0.60
CA TYR A 265 20.69 -2.20 1.18
C TYR A 265 19.30 -1.56 1.15
N SER A 266 19.19 -0.28 1.48
CA SER A 266 17.92 0.46 1.47
C SER A 266 17.29 0.50 0.08
N LEU A 267 18.10 0.62 -1.00
CA LEU A 267 17.61 0.53 -2.38
C LEU A 267 17.07 -0.86 -2.70
N LEU A 268 17.78 -1.92 -2.33
CA LEU A 268 17.33 -3.29 -2.52
C LEU A 268 16.06 -3.58 -1.71
N TYR A 269 15.99 -3.09 -0.49
CA TYR A 269 14.82 -3.20 0.39
C TYR A 269 13.59 -2.48 -0.18
N ALA A 270 13.77 -1.34 -0.83
CA ALA A 270 12.68 -0.59 -1.46
C ALA A 270 12.17 -1.23 -2.76
N ALA A 271 13.02 -1.96 -3.48
CA ALA A 271 12.72 -2.48 -4.82
C ALA A 271 11.45 -3.35 -4.91
N PRO A 272 11.16 -4.30 -4.00
CA PRO A 272 9.94 -5.10 -4.05
C PRO A 272 8.66 -4.27 -3.88
N VAL A 273 8.69 -3.25 -3.01
CA VAL A 273 7.54 -2.35 -2.79
C VAL A 273 7.29 -1.49 -4.03
N LEU A 274 8.35 -0.95 -4.63
CA LEU A 274 8.25 -0.20 -5.90
C LEU A 274 7.74 -1.09 -7.03
N GLY A 275 8.23 -2.33 -7.13
CA GLY A 275 7.74 -3.33 -8.09
C GLY A 275 6.25 -3.63 -7.92
N LEU A 276 5.82 -3.81 -6.68
CA LEU A 276 4.41 -4.03 -6.34
C LEU A 276 3.55 -2.82 -6.71
N TYR A 277 4.02 -1.60 -6.42
CA TYR A 277 3.33 -0.36 -6.80
C TYR A 277 3.13 -0.26 -8.32
N VAL A 278 4.20 -0.51 -9.11
CA VAL A 278 4.12 -0.51 -10.58
C VAL A 278 3.15 -1.59 -11.09
N LEU A 279 3.20 -2.79 -10.51
CA LEU A 279 2.30 -3.89 -10.88
C LEU A 279 0.83 -3.47 -10.70
N VAL A 280 0.52 -2.87 -9.56
CA VAL A 280 -0.86 -2.49 -9.24
C VAL A 280 -1.35 -1.31 -10.06
N THR A 281 -0.52 -0.30 -10.27
CA THR A 281 -0.90 0.82 -11.14
C THR A 281 -1.21 0.34 -12.56
N ARG A 282 -0.51 -0.68 -13.05
CA ARG A 282 -0.82 -1.31 -14.35
C ARG A 282 -2.14 -2.08 -14.33
N ILE A 283 -2.41 -2.85 -13.27
CA ILE A 283 -3.67 -3.63 -13.13
C ILE A 283 -4.86 -2.70 -12.90
N SER A 284 -4.72 -1.70 -12.04
CA SER A 284 -5.80 -0.76 -11.69
C SER A 284 -6.04 0.31 -12.75
N GLY A 285 -5.01 0.76 -13.47
CA GLY A 285 -5.12 1.78 -14.50
C GLY A 285 -6.08 1.40 -15.63
N SER A 286 -6.12 0.13 -16.02
CA SER A 286 -7.10 -0.38 -16.99
C SER A 286 -8.54 -0.41 -16.45
N ALA A 287 -8.71 -0.70 -15.15
CA ALA A 287 -10.03 -0.73 -14.51
C ALA A 287 -10.62 0.67 -14.28
N PHE A 288 -9.79 1.66 -13.93
CA PHE A 288 -10.24 3.06 -13.81
C PHE A 288 -10.54 3.71 -15.15
N ALA A 289 -9.82 3.38 -16.22
CA ALA A 289 -10.09 3.85 -17.57
C ALA A 289 -11.46 3.36 -18.06
N LEU A 290 -11.83 2.10 -17.76
CA LEU A 290 -13.15 1.55 -18.09
C LEU A 290 -14.28 2.20 -17.27
N ALA A 291 -14.05 2.48 -15.98
CA ALA A 291 -15.04 3.16 -15.13
C ALA A 291 -15.26 4.63 -15.52
N GLY A 292 -14.25 5.30 -16.06
CA GLY A 292 -14.33 6.66 -16.60
C GLY A 292 -15.08 6.74 -17.93
N ALA A 293 -14.98 5.72 -18.78
CA ALA A 293 -15.64 5.65 -20.08
C ALA A 293 -17.17 5.42 -19.99
N VAL A 294 -17.69 4.96 -18.84
CA VAL A 294 -19.13 4.72 -18.61
C VAL A 294 -19.85 5.98 -18.12
N LYS A 295 -19.13 7.05 -17.79
CA LYS A 295 -19.70 8.36 -17.36
C LYS A 295 -19.69 9.44 -18.43
N GLY A 296 -19.38 9.08 -19.68
CA GLY A 296 -19.45 9.98 -20.85
C GLY A 296 -20.73 9.78 -21.67
#